data_50c71e7623b31ebce82964dfa39b7422
#
_entry.id   50c71e7623b31ebce82964dfa39b7422
#
_cell.length_a   1.000
_cell.length_b   1.000
_cell.length_c   1.000
_cell.angle_alpha   90.00
_cell.angle_beta   90.00
_cell.angle_gamma   90.00
#
_symmetry.space_group_name_H-M   'P 1'
#
loop_
_entity.id
_entity.type
_entity.pdbx_description
1 polymer ?
#
loop_
_entity_poly.entity_id
_entity_poly.type
_entity_poly.pdbx_seq_one_letter_code
_entity_poly.pdbx_strand_id
1 'polypeptide(L)'
;MLTDIEIAQNASLLPITQVAQRLGISEEELEPYGRFKAKLSPAIMKRLAGKADGKLILVTAINPTPAGEGKTTTTVGLGEAMAKLHKNTVIALREPSLGPVFGIKGGAAGGGYAQAVPMEDINLHFTGDMHAITAANNLLCACIDNHLQQGNSLGIDPRRIVFKRCMDMNDRALRHCIVGLGGKINGVPREDSFQITVASEVMAILCLADDLTDLKKRLGRILVAYKYDNSPVYADDLGVTGSMAALLRDAIKPNLVQTLENTPVLMHGGPFANIAHGCNSVAATRLALKLGDYCITEAGFGSDLGAEKFFDIKCRYANLRPSAVVVVATLRALKYNGGVPKAETSVENLDALRAGLANLGAHVENMRKFGIPVVVAINRFYTDTEAEISLLAEYCASLGVEYALSEVFAKGGEGGVALAQKVLKACEQSSAFHCLYETDRPIREKIETIAREIYGADGVALTAQAEKQLREIEALGQSNLPVCMAKTQYSLSDNPALLGRPSGFIITVKQLSLSAGAGFNVALTGDIMTMPGLPKTPAANQIDVDADGNISRLF
;
A
#
# COMPACT_ATOMS: atom_id res chain seq x y z
N MET A 1 -1.07 -24.31 18.82
CA MET A 1 -0.79 -22.85 18.81
C MET A 1 -2.12 -22.20 18.43
N LEU A 2 -2.55 -21.15 19.13
CA LEU A 2 -3.75 -20.41 18.78
C LEU A 2 -3.61 -19.81 17.39
N THR A 3 -4.72 -19.70 16.66
CA THR A 3 -4.79 -18.97 15.38
C THR A 3 -4.77 -17.46 15.60
N ASP A 4 -4.50 -16.68 14.57
CA ASP A 4 -4.44 -15.21 14.69
C ASP A 4 -5.76 -14.62 15.21
N ILE A 5 -6.91 -15.16 14.75
CA ILE A 5 -8.22 -14.72 15.22
C ILE A 5 -8.47 -15.11 16.68
N GLU A 6 -8.09 -16.30 17.10
CA GLU A 6 -8.24 -16.71 18.50
C GLU A 6 -7.38 -15.85 19.46
N ILE A 7 -6.16 -15.48 19.03
CA ILE A 7 -5.31 -14.54 19.78
C ILE A 7 -6.01 -13.17 19.88
N ALA A 8 -6.56 -12.67 18.79
CA ALA A 8 -7.24 -11.37 18.76
C ALA A 8 -8.52 -11.36 19.63
N GLN A 9 -9.33 -12.42 19.56
CA GLN A 9 -10.57 -12.56 20.34
C GLN A 9 -10.32 -12.69 21.84
N ASN A 10 -9.18 -13.26 22.24
CA ASN A 10 -8.78 -13.38 23.65
C ASN A 10 -8.09 -12.11 24.19
N ALA A 11 -7.91 -11.08 23.37
CA ALA A 11 -7.19 -9.87 23.77
C ALA A 11 -8.01 -8.96 24.70
N SER A 12 -7.33 -8.36 25.67
CA SER A 12 -7.92 -7.35 26.56
C SER A 12 -7.80 -5.96 25.95
N LEU A 13 -8.85 -5.51 25.24
CA LEU A 13 -8.87 -4.22 24.56
C LEU A 13 -9.24 -3.08 25.51
N LEU A 14 -8.55 -1.96 25.41
CA LEU A 14 -8.95 -0.71 26.04
C LEU A 14 -10.11 -0.06 25.24
N PRO A 15 -11.05 0.61 25.93
CA PRO A 15 -11.98 1.50 25.24
C PRO A 15 -11.20 2.52 24.39
N ILE A 16 -11.69 2.78 23.18
CA ILE A 16 -10.97 3.65 22.23
C ILE A 16 -10.77 5.08 22.76
N THR A 17 -11.64 5.54 23.63
CA THR A 17 -11.50 6.82 24.34
C THR A 17 -10.26 6.88 25.21
N GLN A 18 -9.88 5.76 25.86
CA GLN A 18 -8.65 5.69 26.65
C GLN A 18 -7.40 5.67 25.74
N VAL A 19 -7.46 5.01 24.58
CA VAL A 19 -6.37 5.05 23.60
C VAL A 19 -6.19 6.47 23.06
N ALA A 20 -7.29 7.17 22.75
CA ALA A 20 -7.30 8.56 22.30
C ALA A 20 -6.72 9.51 23.39
N GLN A 21 -7.11 9.32 24.64
CA GLN A 21 -6.62 10.12 25.76
C GLN A 21 -5.10 10.02 25.93
N ARG A 22 -4.51 8.83 25.73
CA ARG A 22 -3.03 8.65 25.75
C ARG A 22 -2.30 9.47 24.68
N LEU A 23 -3.00 9.76 23.57
CA LEU A 23 -2.49 10.60 22.49
C LEU A 23 -2.80 12.10 22.68
N GLY A 24 -3.46 12.47 23.78
CA GLY A 24 -3.90 13.85 24.01
C GLY A 24 -5.00 14.31 23.05
N ILE A 25 -5.84 13.37 22.58
CA ILE A 25 -7.01 13.62 21.74
C ILE A 25 -8.22 13.81 22.67
N SER A 26 -8.95 14.91 22.49
CA SER A 26 -10.16 15.19 23.28
C SER A 26 -11.37 14.41 22.75
N GLU A 27 -12.41 14.28 23.58
CA GLU A 27 -13.66 13.62 23.16
C GLU A 27 -14.32 14.30 21.97
N GLU A 28 -14.22 15.62 21.86
CA GLU A 28 -14.77 16.42 20.75
C GLU A 28 -14.04 16.16 19.41
N GLU A 29 -12.82 15.67 19.47
CA GLU A 29 -11.99 15.31 18.31
C GLU A 29 -12.13 13.84 17.91
N LEU A 30 -12.92 13.06 18.68
CA LEU A 30 -13.11 11.63 18.50
C LEU A 30 -14.53 11.32 18.06
N GLU A 31 -14.69 10.58 16.98
CA GLU A 31 -15.98 10.07 16.50
C GLU A 31 -16.02 8.54 16.70
N PRO A 32 -16.58 8.02 17.81
CA PRO A 32 -16.59 6.58 18.09
C PRO A 32 -17.42 5.78 17.10
N TYR A 33 -16.86 4.67 16.64
CA TYR A 33 -17.51 3.63 15.85
C TYR A 33 -17.59 2.34 16.69
N GLY A 34 -18.38 2.36 17.74
CA GLY A 34 -18.43 1.34 18.78
C GLY A 34 -17.36 1.56 19.86
N ARG A 35 -17.05 0.50 20.62
CA ARG A 35 -16.21 0.61 21.83
C ARG A 35 -14.70 0.69 21.54
N PHE A 36 -14.23 0.09 20.44
CA PHE A 36 -12.81 -0.19 20.23
C PHE A 36 -12.22 0.47 18.98
N LYS A 37 -13.00 1.25 18.25
CA LYS A 37 -12.56 1.98 17.05
C LYS A 37 -13.22 3.35 16.97
N ALA A 38 -12.55 4.30 16.33
CA ALA A 38 -13.08 5.65 16.14
C ALA A 38 -12.47 6.30 14.88
N LYS A 39 -13.15 7.30 14.35
CA LYS A 39 -12.56 8.25 13.40
C LYS A 39 -12.04 9.47 14.12
N LEU A 40 -10.99 10.07 13.55
CA LEU A 40 -10.32 11.25 14.09
C LEU A 40 -10.71 12.50 13.31
N SER A 41 -11.15 13.52 14.03
CA SER A 41 -11.54 14.80 13.44
C SER A 41 -10.34 15.52 12.79
N PRO A 42 -10.52 16.13 11.60
CA PRO A 42 -9.51 17.00 11.00
C PRO A 42 -9.11 18.20 11.86
N ALA A 43 -9.91 18.56 12.87
CA ALA A 43 -9.60 19.64 13.83
C ALA A 43 -8.29 19.40 14.58
N ILE A 44 -7.93 18.14 14.84
CA ILE A 44 -6.67 17.74 15.50
C ILE A 44 -5.46 18.31 14.75
N MET A 45 -5.43 18.21 13.43
CA MET A 45 -4.32 18.72 12.61
C MET A 45 -4.18 20.25 12.73
N LYS A 46 -5.30 20.98 12.82
CA LYS A 46 -5.29 22.44 13.03
C LYS A 46 -4.74 22.78 14.40
N ARG A 47 -5.18 22.07 15.45
CA ARG A 47 -4.69 22.25 16.83
C ARG A 47 -3.20 21.95 16.95
N LEU A 48 -2.71 20.93 16.27
CA LEU A 48 -1.32 20.48 16.34
C LEU A 48 -0.41 21.10 15.27
N ALA A 49 -0.87 22.08 14.50
CA ALA A 49 -0.11 22.67 13.38
C ALA A 49 1.27 23.19 13.77
N GLY A 50 1.39 23.77 14.97
CA GLY A 50 2.66 24.30 15.50
C GLY A 50 3.56 23.27 16.19
N LYS A 51 3.09 22.02 16.38
CA LYS A 51 3.90 20.97 17.00
C LYS A 51 4.91 20.42 16.00
N ALA A 52 6.15 20.21 16.42
CA ALA A 52 7.17 19.54 15.60
C ALA A 52 6.73 18.11 15.24
N ASP A 53 7.12 17.64 14.07
CA ASP A 53 6.88 16.26 13.65
C ASP A 53 7.80 15.30 14.41
N GLY A 54 7.26 14.13 14.75
CA GLY A 54 8.03 13.00 15.21
C GLY A 54 8.89 12.40 14.09
N LYS A 55 9.66 11.37 14.42
CA LYS A 55 10.52 10.66 13.47
C LYS A 55 9.73 9.62 12.66
N LEU A 56 9.86 9.67 11.34
CA LEU A 56 9.18 8.75 10.42
C LEU A 56 10.06 7.53 10.13
N ILE A 57 9.54 6.34 10.41
CA ILE A 57 10.21 5.05 10.17
C ILE A 57 9.39 4.28 9.14
N LEU A 58 10.03 3.91 8.03
CA LEU A 58 9.41 3.06 7.02
C LEU A 58 9.82 1.60 7.22
N VAL A 59 8.84 0.69 7.26
CA VAL A 59 9.07 -0.75 7.18
C VAL A 59 8.76 -1.23 5.77
N THR A 60 9.74 -1.85 5.13
CA THR A 60 9.65 -2.48 3.82
C THR A 60 10.22 -3.90 3.87
N ALA A 61 10.41 -4.58 2.74
CA ALA A 61 10.98 -5.91 2.70
C ALA A 61 11.78 -6.16 1.42
N ILE A 62 12.45 -7.31 1.38
CA ILE A 62 12.97 -7.91 0.14
C ILE A 62 11.82 -8.37 -0.76
N ASN A 63 12.12 -8.87 -1.99
CA ASN A 63 11.08 -9.43 -2.84
C ASN A 63 10.35 -10.57 -2.12
N PRO A 64 8.99 -10.51 -2.05
CA PRO A 64 8.22 -11.46 -1.25
C PRO A 64 8.08 -12.81 -1.95
N THR A 65 7.89 -13.84 -1.12
CA THR A 65 7.27 -15.10 -1.58
C THR A 65 5.75 -14.97 -1.67
N PRO A 66 5.04 -15.90 -2.33
CA PRO A 66 3.58 -15.94 -2.28
C PRO A 66 2.97 -16.08 -0.86
N ALA A 67 3.78 -16.44 0.14
CA ALA A 67 3.34 -16.55 1.54
C ALA A 67 3.40 -15.22 2.30
N GLY A 68 4.12 -14.23 1.77
CA GLY A 68 4.38 -12.96 2.44
C GLY A 68 5.59 -13.01 3.38
N GLU A 69 6.08 -11.82 3.77
CA GLU A 69 7.33 -11.67 4.55
C GLU A 69 7.12 -11.11 5.96
N GLY A 70 5.86 -10.96 6.39
CA GLY A 70 5.54 -10.48 7.73
C GLY A 70 5.85 -8.99 7.96
N LYS A 71 5.79 -8.14 6.93
CA LYS A 71 5.99 -6.68 7.08
C LYS A 71 5.08 -6.05 8.10
N THR A 72 3.76 -6.28 7.97
CA THR A 72 2.77 -5.70 8.88
C THR A 72 2.98 -6.20 10.31
N THR A 73 3.24 -7.49 10.48
CA THR A 73 3.60 -8.08 11.78
C THR A 73 4.85 -7.41 12.38
N THR A 74 5.90 -7.22 11.56
CA THR A 74 7.12 -6.51 12.00
C THR A 74 6.83 -5.05 12.32
N THR A 75 5.97 -4.37 11.54
CA THR A 75 5.58 -2.96 11.77
C THR A 75 4.86 -2.80 13.10
N VAL A 76 3.89 -3.67 13.36
CA VAL A 76 3.12 -3.68 14.61
C VAL A 76 4.04 -4.02 15.80
N GLY A 77 4.78 -5.14 15.72
CA GLY A 77 5.66 -5.57 16.81
C GLY A 77 6.80 -4.59 17.08
N LEU A 78 7.32 -3.88 16.07
CA LEU A 78 8.29 -2.80 16.27
C LEU A 78 7.66 -1.63 17.04
N GLY A 79 6.39 -1.28 16.74
CA GLY A 79 5.67 -0.25 17.47
C GLY A 79 5.45 -0.61 18.93
N GLU A 80 5.03 -1.85 19.19
CA GLU A 80 4.89 -2.39 20.55
C GLU A 80 6.22 -2.42 21.29
N ALA A 81 7.30 -2.84 20.61
CA ALA A 81 8.65 -2.86 21.20
C ALA A 81 9.15 -1.46 21.57
N MET A 82 8.90 -0.46 20.72
CA MET A 82 9.24 0.92 21.05
C MET A 82 8.42 1.44 22.24
N ALA A 83 7.14 1.07 22.34
CA ALA A 83 6.31 1.41 23.49
C ALA A 83 6.85 0.77 24.80
N LYS A 84 7.34 -0.49 24.75
CA LYS A 84 8.06 -1.12 25.88
C LYS A 84 9.33 -0.37 26.29
N LEU A 85 10.01 0.27 25.34
CA LEU A 85 11.14 1.16 25.60
C LEU A 85 10.71 2.58 26.00
N HIS A 86 9.45 2.76 26.39
CA HIS A 86 8.85 4.03 26.83
C HIS A 86 8.94 5.15 25.78
N LYS A 87 8.88 4.78 24.47
CA LYS A 87 8.79 5.75 23.40
C LYS A 87 7.33 6.01 23.04
N ASN A 88 6.97 7.28 22.89
CA ASN A 88 5.65 7.65 22.39
C ASN A 88 5.55 7.36 20.90
N THR A 89 4.96 6.22 20.56
CA THR A 89 4.93 5.65 19.21
C THR A 89 3.50 5.56 18.70
N VAL A 90 3.29 5.96 17.46
CA VAL A 90 2.04 5.76 16.71
C VAL A 90 2.34 4.96 15.45
N ILE A 91 1.57 3.92 15.21
CA ILE A 91 1.68 3.09 14.00
C ILE A 91 0.69 3.61 12.97
N ALA A 92 1.09 3.69 11.70
CA ALA A 92 0.22 4.10 10.59
C ALA A 92 0.17 3.00 9.52
N LEU A 93 -0.98 2.36 9.36
CA LEU A 93 -1.18 1.19 8.49
C LEU A 93 -2.20 1.45 7.38
N ARG A 94 -2.18 0.56 6.37
CA ARG A 94 -3.24 0.49 5.36
C ARG A 94 -4.44 -0.27 5.90
N GLU A 95 -5.61 0.13 5.45
CA GLU A 95 -6.85 -0.60 5.64
C GLU A 95 -6.92 -1.78 4.65
N PRO A 96 -7.32 -2.99 5.08
CA PRO A 96 -7.46 -4.14 4.19
C PRO A 96 -8.67 -4.02 3.26
N SER A 97 -8.57 -4.66 2.08
CA SER A 97 -9.64 -4.81 1.11
C SER A 97 -10.28 -6.20 1.25
N LEU A 98 -11.59 -6.29 1.07
CA LEU A 98 -12.35 -7.55 1.20
C LEU A 98 -11.89 -8.63 0.20
N GLY A 99 -11.53 -8.23 -1.02
CA GLY A 99 -11.11 -9.19 -2.04
C GLY A 99 -9.93 -10.08 -1.60
N PRO A 100 -8.81 -9.53 -1.13
CA PRO A 100 -7.71 -10.31 -0.53
C PRO A 100 -8.13 -11.12 0.69
N VAL A 101 -8.95 -10.58 1.58
CA VAL A 101 -9.45 -11.25 2.81
C VAL A 101 -10.19 -12.54 2.46
N PHE A 102 -11.13 -12.49 1.52
CA PHE A 102 -11.90 -13.65 1.06
C PHE A 102 -11.17 -14.49 -0.02
N GLY A 103 -10.01 -14.02 -0.50
CA GLY A 103 -9.20 -14.68 -1.54
C GLY A 103 -8.14 -15.64 -0.98
N ILE A 104 -6.86 -15.23 -1.03
CA ILE A 104 -5.71 -16.09 -0.68
C ILE A 104 -4.99 -15.58 0.56
N LYS A 105 -5.00 -14.26 0.79
CA LYS A 105 -4.18 -13.63 1.83
C LYS A 105 -4.97 -13.43 3.10
N GLY A 106 -4.29 -13.69 4.21
CA GLY A 106 -4.65 -13.14 5.50
C GLY A 106 -4.78 -11.62 5.48
N GLY A 107 -5.49 -11.08 6.45
CA GLY A 107 -5.76 -9.66 6.58
C GLY A 107 -4.49 -8.82 6.78
N ALA A 108 -4.65 -7.49 6.64
CA ALA A 108 -3.55 -6.55 6.80
C ALA A 108 -3.34 -6.09 8.26
N ALA A 109 -3.84 -6.82 9.25
CA ALA A 109 -3.78 -6.43 10.66
C ALA A 109 -2.51 -6.89 11.42
N GLY A 110 -1.62 -7.62 10.77
CA GLY A 110 -0.49 -8.31 11.42
C GLY A 110 -0.77 -9.78 11.66
N GLY A 111 -0.04 -10.44 12.56
CA GLY A 111 -0.25 -11.85 12.89
C GLY A 111 0.45 -12.27 14.18
N GLY A 112 0.08 -13.43 14.73
CA GLY A 112 0.56 -13.90 16.02
C GLY A 112 0.27 -12.91 17.14
N TYR A 113 1.26 -12.61 17.94
CA TYR A 113 1.16 -11.66 19.05
C TYR A 113 1.48 -10.20 18.67
N ALA A 114 1.62 -9.90 17.37
CA ALA A 114 1.82 -8.55 16.84
C ALA A 114 0.70 -8.19 15.85
N GLN A 115 -0.47 -7.84 16.36
CA GLN A 115 -1.68 -7.53 15.59
C GLN A 115 -2.30 -6.20 15.99
N ALA A 116 -2.90 -5.52 15.00
CA ALA A 116 -3.87 -4.45 15.21
C ALA A 116 -5.26 -5.06 15.46
N VAL A 117 -5.97 -4.54 16.43
CA VAL A 117 -7.27 -5.06 16.89
C VAL A 117 -8.30 -3.93 17.06
N PRO A 118 -9.61 -4.20 16.89
CA PRO A 118 -10.28 -5.49 16.69
C PRO A 118 -10.10 -6.05 15.27
N MET A 119 -9.60 -7.27 15.16
CA MET A 119 -9.19 -7.89 13.90
C MET A 119 -10.36 -8.10 12.93
N GLU A 120 -11.50 -8.61 13.43
CA GLU A 120 -12.68 -8.88 12.62
C GLU A 120 -13.21 -7.60 11.96
N ASP A 121 -13.38 -6.55 12.75
CA ASP A 121 -13.87 -5.26 12.25
C ASP A 121 -12.94 -4.69 11.18
N ILE A 122 -11.62 -4.74 11.43
CA ILE A 122 -10.61 -4.23 10.51
C ILE A 122 -10.67 -4.96 9.16
N ASN A 123 -10.81 -6.28 9.17
CA ASN A 123 -10.75 -7.11 7.96
C ASN A 123 -12.08 -7.24 7.21
N LEU A 124 -13.19 -6.81 7.79
CA LEU A 124 -14.51 -6.86 7.18
C LEU A 124 -15.04 -5.44 6.89
N HIS A 125 -16.11 -5.03 7.55
CA HIS A 125 -16.67 -3.68 7.39
C HIS A 125 -16.17 -2.77 8.51
N PHE A 126 -14.97 -2.24 8.35
CA PHE A 126 -14.27 -1.49 9.40
C PHE A 126 -15.04 -0.25 9.86
N THR A 127 -15.05 0.81 9.06
CA THR A 127 -15.80 2.06 9.29
C THR A 127 -16.54 2.54 8.04
N GLY A 128 -16.53 1.74 6.98
CA GLY A 128 -17.24 2.01 5.74
C GLY A 128 -16.42 2.72 4.65
N ASP A 129 -15.11 2.93 4.84
CA ASP A 129 -14.28 3.68 3.91
C ASP A 129 -14.21 3.03 2.52
N MET A 130 -14.02 1.70 2.45
CA MET A 130 -14.00 0.96 1.19
C MET A 130 -15.33 1.07 0.45
N HIS A 131 -16.46 1.00 1.17
CA HIS A 131 -17.78 1.18 0.58
C HIS A 131 -17.99 2.61 0.07
N ALA A 132 -17.57 3.62 0.83
CA ALA A 132 -17.68 5.03 0.41
C ALA A 132 -16.87 5.31 -0.86
N ILE A 133 -15.64 4.77 -0.95
CA ILE A 133 -14.79 4.88 -2.14
C ILE A 133 -15.45 4.20 -3.34
N THR A 134 -15.96 2.96 -3.15
CA THR A 134 -16.69 2.23 -4.19
C THR A 134 -17.90 3.02 -4.68
N ALA A 135 -18.70 3.57 -3.76
CA ALA A 135 -19.89 4.36 -4.09
C ALA A 135 -19.52 5.64 -4.86
N ALA A 136 -18.50 6.39 -4.42
CA ALA A 136 -18.06 7.61 -5.09
C ALA A 136 -17.50 7.31 -6.50
N ASN A 137 -16.71 6.26 -6.65
CA ASN A 137 -16.20 5.83 -7.95
C ASN A 137 -17.33 5.46 -8.92
N ASN A 138 -18.29 4.67 -8.46
CA ASN A 138 -19.38 4.18 -9.30
C ASN A 138 -20.43 5.27 -9.59
N LEU A 139 -20.57 6.27 -8.71
CA LEU A 139 -21.36 7.46 -8.99
C LEU A 139 -20.80 8.18 -10.22
N LEU A 140 -19.48 8.38 -10.31
CA LEU A 140 -18.87 9.01 -11.48
C LEU A 140 -19.13 8.19 -12.75
N CYS A 141 -19.01 6.85 -12.71
CA CYS A 141 -19.35 5.99 -13.84
C CYS A 141 -20.82 6.10 -14.25
N ALA A 142 -21.73 6.14 -13.28
CA ALA A 142 -23.15 6.33 -13.56
C ALA A 142 -23.44 7.69 -14.21
N CYS A 143 -22.75 8.74 -13.78
CA CYS A 143 -22.89 10.08 -14.39
C CYS A 143 -22.35 10.11 -15.82
N ILE A 144 -21.25 9.41 -16.12
CA ILE A 144 -20.74 9.27 -17.50
C ILE A 144 -21.80 8.62 -18.39
N ASP A 145 -22.34 7.46 -17.98
CA ASP A 145 -23.33 6.74 -18.77
C ASP A 145 -24.65 7.51 -18.89
N ASN A 146 -25.09 8.21 -17.84
CA ASN A 146 -26.24 9.09 -17.89
C ASN A 146 -26.02 10.27 -18.85
N HIS A 147 -24.81 10.86 -18.88
CA HIS A 147 -24.46 11.92 -19.82
C HIS A 147 -24.59 11.45 -21.29
N LEU A 148 -24.07 10.24 -21.59
CA LEU A 148 -24.24 9.62 -22.91
C LEU A 148 -25.72 9.44 -23.27
N GLN A 149 -26.53 8.94 -22.32
CA GLN A 149 -27.96 8.66 -22.52
C GLN A 149 -28.78 9.94 -22.74
N GLN A 150 -28.44 11.02 -22.07
CA GLN A 150 -29.18 12.29 -22.06
C GLN A 150 -28.72 13.27 -23.16
N GLY A 151 -28.13 12.78 -24.23
CA GLY A 151 -27.82 13.56 -25.41
C GLY A 151 -26.36 13.93 -25.60
N ASN A 152 -25.47 13.52 -24.71
CA ASN A 152 -24.02 13.60 -24.87
C ASN A 152 -23.50 14.98 -25.32
N SER A 153 -23.93 16.03 -24.63
CA SER A 153 -23.61 17.44 -25.01
C SER A 153 -22.10 17.73 -25.00
N LEU A 154 -21.30 16.96 -24.23
CA LEU A 154 -19.83 17.05 -24.24
C LEU A 154 -19.18 16.37 -25.45
N GLY A 155 -19.91 15.57 -26.23
CA GLY A 155 -19.39 14.84 -27.37
C GLY A 155 -18.41 13.71 -26.99
N ILE A 156 -18.64 13.03 -25.87
CA ILE A 156 -17.84 11.89 -25.42
C ILE A 156 -17.94 10.77 -26.46
N ASP A 157 -16.79 10.22 -26.89
CA ASP A 157 -16.74 8.96 -27.67
C ASP A 157 -16.91 7.76 -26.71
N PRO A 158 -18.04 7.00 -26.78
CA PRO A 158 -18.28 5.87 -25.88
C PRO A 158 -17.21 4.77 -25.92
N ARG A 159 -16.40 4.73 -27.01
CA ARG A 159 -15.29 3.79 -27.17
C ARG A 159 -14.01 4.27 -26.49
N ARG A 160 -13.98 5.51 -26.00
CA ARG A 160 -12.81 6.15 -25.39
C ARG A 160 -13.05 6.60 -23.95
N ILE A 161 -13.93 5.91 -23.23
CA ILE A 161 -14.09 6.06 -21.79
C ILE A 161 -12.95 5.27 -21.14
N VAL A 162 -12.14 5.97 -20.32
CA VAL A 162 -10.95 5.38 -19.67
C VAL A 162 -11.16 5.12 -18.19
N PHE A 163 -12.16 5.76 -17.57
CA PHE A 163 -12.50 5.57 -16.18
C PHE A 163 -13.36 4.31 -16.00
N LYS A 164 -13.02 3.50 -14.99
CA LYS A 164 -13.59 2.16 -14.77
C LYS A 164 -14.44 2.10 -13.52
N ARG A 165 -15.42 1.19 -13.52
CA ARG A 165 -16.14 0.81 -12.32
C ARG A 165 -15.24 0.12 -11.31
N CYS A 166 -15.66 0.05 -10.05
CA CYS A 166 -14.94 -0.74 -9.07
C CYS A 166 -15.89 -1.52 -8.14
N MET A 167 -15.35 -2.59 -7.55
CA MET A 167 -15.99 -3.40 -6.53
C MET A 167 -14.91 -3.96 -5.60
N ASP A 168 -15.17 -3.95 -4.28
CA ASP A 168 -14.19 -4.43 -3.30
C ASP A 168 -14.29 -5.95 -3.09
N MET A 169 -14.20 -6.70 -4.19
CA MET A 169 -14.18 -8.16 -4.20
C MET A 169 -13.38 -8.68 -5.38
N ASN A 170 -12.78 -9.87 -5.24
CA ASN A 170 -12.10 -10.56 -6.33
C ASN A 170 -13.11 -11.22 -7.25
N ASP A 171 -13.34 -10.65 -8.44
CA ASP A 171 -14.26 -11.21 -9.44
C ASP A 171 -13.70 -11.11 -10.86
N ARG A 172 -13.11 -12.22 -11.34
CA ARG A 172 -12.52 -12.27 -12.68
C ARG A 172 -13.53 -12.14 -13.82
N ALA A 173 -14.81 -12.41 -13.58
CA ALA A 173 -15.84 -12.31 -14.59
C ALA A 173 -16.13 -10.85 -14.99
N LEU A 174 -15.80 -9.90 -14.09
CA LEU A 174 -16.01 -8.47 -14.31
C LEU A 174 -14.84 -7.76 -15.00
N ARG A 175 -13.78 -8.47 -15.39
CA ARG A 175 -12.62 -7.85 -16.10
C ARG A 175 -13.00 -7.22 -17.43
N HIS A 176 -13.95 -7.81 -18.13
CA HIS A 176 -14.55 -7.31 -19.35
C HIS A 176 -16.03 -7.61 -19.33
N CYS A 177 -16.84 -6.58 -19.49
CA CYS A 177 -18.30 -6.70 -19.52
C CYS A 177 -18.90 -5.71 -20.54
N ILE A 178 -20.15 -5.94 -20.90
CA ILE A 178 -20.91 -5.01 -21.73
C ILE A 178 -22.00 -4.40 -20.84
N VAL A 179 -22.06 -3.07 -20.80
CA VAL A 179 -23.09 -2.32 -20.09
C VAL A 179 -24.08 -1.69 -21.08
N GLY A 180 -25.25 -1.23 -20.60
CA GLY A 180 -26.26 -0.54 -21.41
C GLY A 180 -27.08 -1.45 -22.34
N LEU A 181 -27.10 -2.76 -22.11
CA LEU A 181 -27.95 -3.70 -22.87
C LEU A 181 -29.42 -3.59 -22.47
N GLY A 182 -30.32 -4.07 -23.33
CA GLY A 182 -31.76 -4.14 -23.06
C GLY A 182 -32.59 -3.01 -23.72
N GLY A 183 -32.03 -2.34 -24.71
CA GLY A 183 -32.70 -1.35 -25.53
C GLY A 183 -32.48 0.10 -25.10
N LYS A 184 -33.02 1.04 -25.86
CA LYS A 184 -32.71 2.47 -25.80
C LYS A 184 -32.88 3.12 -24.41
N ILE A 185 -33.79 2.61 -23.59
CA ILE A 185 -34.04 3.15 -22.25
C ILE A 185 -32.98 2.78 -21.22
N ASN A 186 -32.13 1.77 -21.51
CA ASN A 186 -31.13 1.24 -20.59
C ASN A 186 -29.72 1.82 -20.80
N GLY A 187 -29.54 2.71 -21.76
CA GLY A 187 -28.26 3.39 -22.02
C GLY A 187 -27.66 3.06 -23.38
N VAL A 188 -26.41 3.44 -23.56
CA VAL A 188 -25.62 3.21 -24.78
C VAL A 188 -24.79 1.95 -24.58
N PRO A 189 -25.01 0.86 -25.35
CA PRO A 189 -24.19 -0.34 -25.24
C PRO A 189 -22.71 -0.04 -25.49
N ARG A 190 -21.86 -0.43 -24.55
CA ARG A 190 -20.41 -0.26 -24.65
C ARG A 190 -19.66 -1.31 -23.81
N GLU A 191 -18.41 -1.55 -24.15
CA GLU A 191 -17.51 -2.30 -23.29
C GLU A 191 -17.18 -1.48 -22.04
N ASP A 192 -17.12 -2.16 -20.90
CA ASP A 192 -16.68 -1.63 -19.62
C ASP A 192 -15.87 -2.70 -18.87
N SER A 193 -15.30 -2.32 -17.73
CA SER A 193 -14.57 -3.23 -16.85
C SER A 193 -14.66 -2.75 -15.41
N PHE A 194 -14.50 -3.71 -14.50
CA PHE A 194 -14.35 -3.41 -13.08
C PHE A 194 -12.89 -3.58 -12.67
N GLN A 195 -12.47 -2.76 -11.74
CA GLN A 195 -11.25 -2.94 -10.97
C GLN A 195 -11.60 -3.14 -9.49
N ILE A 196 -10.71 -3.74 -8.71
CA ILE A 196 -10.92 -3.79 -7.26
C ILE A 196 -10.82 -2.38 -6.68
N THR A 197 -11.62 -2.06 -5.67
CA THR A 197 -11.71 -0.71 -5.09
C THR A 197 -10.34 -0.12 -4.73
N VAL A 198 -9.45 -0.92 -4.18
CA VAL A 198 -8.08 -0.51 -3.82
C VAL A 198 -7.14 -0.27 -5.00
N ALA A 199 -7.56 -0.59 -6.24
CA ALA A 199 -6.87 -0.23 -7.47
C ALA A 199 -7.42 1.05 -8.11
N SER A 200 -8.54 1.58 -7.61
CA SER A 200 -9.19 2.77 -8.19
C SER A 200 -8.38 4.04 -7.97
N GLU A 201 -8.51 4.98 -8.90
CA GLU A 201 -7.91 6.31 -8.77
C GLU A 201 -8.51 7.07 -7.56
N VAL A 202 -9.79 6.84 -7.25
CA VAL A 202 -10.46 7.46 -6.08
C VAL A 202 -9.79 7.04 -4.78
N MET A 203 -9.39 5.76 -4.64
CA MET A 203 -8.59 5.28 -3.49
C MET A 203 -7.23 6.00 -3.42
N ALA A 204 -6.53 6.13 -4.54
CA ALA A 204 -5.24 6.81 -4.57
C ALA A 204 -5.37 8.31 -4.23
N ILE A 205 -6.43 8.96 -4.73
CA ILE A 205 -6.76 10.35 -4.41
C ILE A 205 -7.02 10.53 -2.92
N LEU A 206 -7.87 9.70 -2.31
CA LEU A 206 -8.15 9.76 -0.87
C LEU A 206 -6.88 9.63 -0.03
N CYS A 207 -5.96 8.75 -0.44
CA CYS A 207 -4.69 8.54 0.27
C CYS A 207 -3.68 9.68 0.10
N LEU A 208 -3.75 10.45 -1.00
CA LEU A 208 -2.81 11.54 -1.28
C LEU A 208 -3.38 12.93 -0.98
N ALA A 209 -4.68 13.03 -0.70
CA ALA A 209 -5.33 14.29 -0.36
C ALA A 209 -4.90 14.78 1.03
N ASP A 210 -4.70 16.09 1.13
CA ASP A 210 -4.37 16.77 2.39
C ASP A 210 -5.60 17.00 3.27
N ASP A 211 -6.70 17.38 2.65
CA ASP A 211 -7.99 17.68 3.29
C ASP A 211 -9.16 17.49 2.30
N LEU A 212 -10.37 17.76 2.77
CA LEU A 212 -11.59 17.65 1.95
C LEU A 212 -11.59 18.60 0.74
N THR A 213 -10.96 19.76 0.85
CA THR A 213 -10.84 20.73 -0.24
C THR A 213 -9.91 20.23 -1.33
N ASP A 214 -8.74 19.72 -0.94
CA ASP A 214 -7.79 19.07 -1.87
C ASP A 214 -8.38 17.79 -2.47
N LEU A 215 -9.07 16.98 -1.66
CA LEU A 215 -9.81 15.80 -2.14
C LEU A 215 -10.74 16.16 -3.29
N LYS A 216 -11.62 17.15 -3.09
CA LYS A 216 -12.58 17.61 -4.11
C LYS A 216 -11.87 18.11 -5.37
N LYS A 217 -10.79 18.86 -5.21
CA LYS A 217 -9.98 19.39 -6.31
C LYS A 217 -9.31 18.27 -7.13
N ARG A 218 -8.81 17.24 -6.44
CA ARG A 218 -8.22 16.05 -7.08
C ARG A 218 -9.28 15.24 -7.81
N LEU A 219 -10.44 15.00 -7.19
CA LEU A 219 -11.56 14.30 -7.84
C LEU A 219 -11.97 14.96 -9.16
N GLY A 220 -12.00 16.30 -9.19
CA GLY A 220 -12.34 17.06 -10.41
C GLY A 220 -11.39 16.83 -11.57
N ARG A 221 -10.12 16.56 -11.29
CA ARG A 221 -9.07 16.31 -12.29
C ARG A 221 -9.04 14.89 -12.86
N ILE A 222 -9.86 13.97 -12.36
CA ILE A 222 -9.92 12.60 -12.90
C ILE A 222 -10.24 12.68 -14.40
N LEU A 223 -9.37 12.11 -15.24
CA LEU A 223 -9.61 11.94 -16.66
C LEU A 223 -10.60 10.79 -16.87
N VAL A 224 -11.80 11.10 -17.38
CA VAL A 224 -12.86 10.09 -17.50
C VAL A 224 -13.01 9.54 -18.90
N ALA A 225 -12.80 10.37 -19.93
CA ALA A 225 -12.99 9.99 -21.33
C ALA A 225 -12.29 10.95 -22.28
N TYR A 226 -12.36 10.64 -23.58
CA TYR A 226 -12.03 11.56 -24.67
C TYR A 226 -13.27 11.81 -25.54
N LYS A 227 -13.35 13.02 -26.10
CA LYS A 227 -14.38 13.41 -27.08
C LYS A 227 -14.05 12.85 -28.47
N TYR A 228 -14.99 12.97 -29.41
CA TYR A 228 -14.75 12.58 -30.81
C TYR A 228 -13.62 13.36 -31.48
N ASP A 229 -13.33 14.57 -31.01
CA ASP A 229 -12.20 15.40 -31.48
C ASP A 229 -10.87 15.10 -30.78
N ASN A 230 -10.84 14.08 -29.93
CA ASN A 230 -9.73 13.67 -29.05
C ASN A 230 -9.41 14.60 -27.88
N SER A 231 -10.17 15.64 -27.63
CA SER A 231 -9.99 16.44 -26.42
C SER A 231 -10.41 15.68 -25.16
N PRO A 232 -9.75 15.90 -24.00
CA PRO A 232 -10.05 15.18 -22.76
C PRO A 232 -11.38 15.66 -22.15
N VAL A 233 -12.01 14.78 -21.35
CA VAL A 233 -13.13 15.09 -20.46
C VAL A 233 -12.74 14.71 -19.05
N TYR A 234 -12.90 15.62 -18.12
CA TYR A 234 -12.59 15.44 -16.71
C TYR A 234 -13.87 15.30 -15.88
N ALA A 235 -13.76 14.79 -14.65
CA ALA A 235 -14.90 14.63 -13.75
C ALA A 235 -15.61 15.98 -13.45
N ASP A 236 -14.86 17.10 -13.40
CA ASP A 236 -15.44 18.44 -13.23
C ASP A 236 -16.37 18.84 -14.37
N ASP A 237 -16.11 18.39 -15.61
CA ASP A 237 -16.99 18.67 -16.77
C ASP A 237 -18.38 18.05 -16.61
N LEU A 238 -18.51 17.01 -15.77
CA LEU A 238 -19.77 16.34 -15.45
C LEU A 238 -20.47 16.92 -14.21
N GLY A 239 -19.83 17.84 -13.48
CA GLY A 239 -20.41 18.51 -12.31
C GLY A 239 -20.66 17.60 -11.09
N VAL A 240 -20.04 16.43 -11.01
CA VAL A 240 -20.32 15.38 -10.00
C VAL A 240 -19.40 15.41 -8.79
N THR A 241 -18.29 16.15 -8.84
CA THR A 241 -17.24 16.16 -7.82
C THR A 241 -17.72 16.53 -6.41
N GLY A 242 -18.70 17.42 -6.30
CA GLY A 242 -19.32 17.76 -5.01
C GLY A 242 -20.01 16.57 -4.36
N SER A 243 -20.76 15.79 -5.14
CA SER A 243 -21.44 14.58 -4.66
C SER A 243 -20.47 13.45 -4.30
N MET A 244 -19.41 13.27 -5.09
CA MET A 244 -18.32 12.34 -4.75
C MET A 244 -17.64 12.71 -3.42
N ALA A 245 -17.31 13.99 -3.23
CA ALA A 245 -16.71 14.49 -1.98
C ALA A 245 -17.66 14.33 -0.78
N ALA A 246 -18.97 14.49 -0.98
CA ALA A 246 -19.98 14.26 0.07
C ALA A 246 -20.00 12.79 0.52
N LEU A 247 -19.90 11.83 -0.41
CA LEU A 247 -19.79 10.40 -0.10
C LEU A 247 -18.50 10.06 0.66
N LEU A 248 -17.42 10.80 0.39
CA LEU A 248 -16.10 10.57 1.00
C LEU A 248 -15.85 11.41 2.25
N ARG A 249 -16.82 12.21 2.71
CA ARG A 249 -16.67 13.16 3.84
C ARG A 249 -16.16 12.51 5.11
N ASP A 250 -16.64 11.30 5.42
CA ASP A 250 -16.23 10.57 6.62
C ASP A 250 -15.06 9.61 6.32
N ALA A 251 -14.98 9.10 5.09
CA ALA A 251 -13.89 8.23 4.66
C ALA A 251 -12.51 8.92 4.62
N ILE A 252 -12.44 10.26 4.52
CA ILE A 252 -11.17 11.00 4.55
C ILE A 252 -10.57 11.11 5.95
N LYS A 253 -11.34 10.81 6.99
CA LYS A 253 -10.88 10.85 8.39
C LYS A 253 -10.14 9.56 8.73
N PRO A 254 -8.90 9.60 9.26
CA PRO A 254 -8.19 8.40 9.70
C PRO A 254 -8.93 7.65 10.80
N ASN A 255 -8.81 6.33 10.79
CA ASN A 255 -9.35 5.46 11.81
C ASN A 255 -8.33 5.22 12.92
N LEU A 256 -8.74 5.33 14.18
CA LEU A 256 -7.96 4.98 15.36
C LEU A 256 -8.38 3.61 15.87
N VAL A 257 -7.40 2.75 16.07
CA VAL A 257 -7.50 1.45 16.75
C VAL A 257 -6.26 1.25 17.63
N GLN A 258 -6.00 0.05 18.08
CA GLN A 258 -4.88 -0.29 18.95
C GLN A 258 -4.24 -1.62 18.53
N THR A 259 -3.07 -1.93 19.05
CA THR A 259 -2.48 -3.27 18.97
C THR A 259 -2.90 -4.14 20.16
N LEU A 260 -2.53 -5.43 20.15
CA LEU A 260 -2.72 -6.33 21.28
C LEU A 260 -2.11 -5.80 22.58
N GLU A 261 -1.02 -5.05 22.51
CA GLU A 261 -0.35 -4.40 23.64
C GLU A 261 -0.81 -2.93 23.85
N ASN A 262 -1.91 -2.53 23.22
CA ASN A 262 -2.55 -1.21 23.33
C ASN A 262 -1.71 -0.04 22.79
N THR A 263 -0.78 -0.28 21.88
CA THR A 263 -0.10 0.79 21.13
C THR A 263 -1.09 1.39 20.12
N PRO A 264 -1.19 2.73 20.00
CA PRO A 264 -2.13 3.36 19.08
C PRO A 264 -1.79 3.09 17.62
N VAL A 265 -2.83 2.79 16.82
CA VAL A 265 -2.72 2.56 15.37
C VAL A 265 -3.67 3.47 14.63
N LEU A 266 -3.15 4.23 13.67
CA LEU A 266 -3.94 4.95 12.67
C LEU A 266 -4.02 4.10 11.40
N MET A 267 -5.21 3.64 11.07
CA MET A 267 -5.43 2.80 9.90
C MET A 267 -6.29 3.55 8.88
N HIS A 268 -5.77 3.77 7.66
CA HIS A 268 -6.48 4.60 6.69
C HIS A 268 -6.01 4.40 5.26
N GLY A 269 -6.96 4.10 4.36
CA GLY A 269 -6.73 3.84 2.95
C GLY A 269 -5.90 2.58 2.68
N GLY A 270 -6.05 1.99 1.50
CA GLY A 270 -5.44 0.70 1.19
C GLY A 270 -5.03 0.50 -0.27
N PRO A 271 -4.39 1.48 -0.95
CA PRO A 271 -4.05 1.35 -2.36
C PRO A 271 -3.05 0.21 -2.58
N PHE A 272 -3.23 -0.57 -3.67
CA PHE A 272 -2.30 -1.64 -4.02
C PHE A 272 -0.95 -1.10 -4.49
N ALA A 273 0.14 -1.74 -4.06
CA ALA A 273 1.50 -1.31 -4.38
C ALA A 273 1.99 -1.73 -5.76
N ASN A 274 1.33 -2.66 -6.43
CA ASN A 274 1.68 -3.08 -7.79
C ASN A 274 0.93 -2.28 -8.89
N ILE A 275 0.02 -1.39 -8.51
CA ILE A 275 -0.81 -0.61 -9.45
C ILE A 275 -0.87 0.88 -9.05
N ALA A 276 -0.77 1.17 -7.76
CA ALA A 276 -0.79 2.50 -7.17
C ALA A 276 0.40 2.68 -6.23
N HIS A 277 0.43 3.74 -5.42
CA HIS A 277 1.57 4.06 -4.56
C HIS A 277 1.73 3.12 -3.34
N GLY A 278 0.74 2.29 -3.01
CA GLY A 278 0.89 1.18 -2.07
C GLY A 278 1.15 1.52 -0.61
N CYS A 279 0.75 2.71 -0.17
CA CYS A 279 0.98 3.21 1.17
C CYS A 279 -0.33 3.70 1.79
N ASN A 280 -0.41 3.76 3.12
CA ASN A 280 -1.52 4.41 3.80
C ASN A 280 -1.59 5.91 3.48
N SER A 281 -2.65 6.57 3.94
CA SER A 281 -2.89 7.98 3.59
C SER A 281 -1.83 8.95 4.12
N VAL A 282 -1.68 10.07 3.44
CA VAL A 282 -0.91 11.24 3.91
C VAL A 282 -1.50 11.76 5.21
N ALA A 283 -2.83 11.86 5.29
CA ALA A 283 -3.54 12.32 6.48
C ALA A 283 -3.18 11.50 7.73
N ALA A 284 -3.23 10.16 7.65
CA ALA A 284 -2.87 9.29 8.79
C ALA A 284 -1.39 9.42 9.16
N THR A 285 -0.48 9.47 8.19
CA THR A 285 0.96 9.60 8.48
C THR A 285 1.31 10.94 9.11
N ARG A 286 0.78 12.06 8.57
CA ARG A 286 1.00 13.39 9.17
C ARG A 286 0.43 13.49 10.58
N LEU A 287 -0.77 12.93 10.78
CA LEU A 287 -1.40 12.92 12.09
C LEU A 287 -0.59 12.07 13.09
N ALA A 288 -0.10 10.90 12.67
CA ALA A 288 0.78 10.06 13.50
C ALA A 288 2.06 10.78 13.90
N LEU A 289 2.68 11.53 12.97
CA LEU A 289 3.87 12.35 13.24
C LEU A 289 3.61 13.49 14.24
N LYS A 290 2.39 14.04 14.24
CA LYS A 290 2.00 15.07 15.21
C LYS A 290 1.64 14.51 16.57
N LEU A 291 1.11 13.29 16.64
CA LEU A 291 0.67 12.67 17.89
C LEU A 291 1.82 11.98 18.63
N GLY A 292 2.72 11.30 17.92
CA GLY A 292 3.83 10.54 18.50
C GLY A 292 5.20 11.19 18.27
N ASP A 293 6.19 10.75 19.06
CA ASP A 293 7.61 11.09 18.82
C ASP A 293 8.18 10.22 17.69
N TYR A 294 7.56 9.06 17.46
CA TYR A 294 7.88 8.13 16.38
C TYR A 294 6.61 7.69 15.67
N CYS A 295 6.62 7.78 14.33
CA CYS A 295 5.61 7.21 13.45
C CYS A 295 6.23 6.03 12.72
N ILE A 296 5.65 4.83 12.87
CA ILE A 296 6.06 3.64 12.13
C ILE A 296 5.01 3.34 11.08
N THR A 297 5.42 3.23 9.84
CA THR A 297 4.52 2.91 8.71
C THR A 297 5.14 1.87 7.81
N GLU A 298 4.32 1.31 6.91
CA GLU A 298 4.77 0.33 5.94
C GLU A 298 4.47 0.74 4.50
N ALA A 299 5.21 0.13 3.56
CA ALA A 299 4.90 0.17 2.13
C ALA A 299 4.68 -1.24 1.60
N GLY A 300 3.78 -1.40 0.61
CA GLY A 300 3.37 -2.69 0.08
C GLY A 300 4.48 -3.39 -0.71
N PHE A 301 4.52 -4.72 -0.65
CA PHE A 301 5.50 -5.58 -1.33
C PHE A 301 6.96 -5.31 -0.94
N GLY A 302 7.91 -5.49 -1.88
CA GLY A 302 9.32 -5.24 -1.68
C GLY A 302 9.69 -3.76 -1.76
N SER A 303 10.92 -3.44 -1.36
CA SER A 303 11.41 -2.06 -1.38
C SER A 303 11.53 -1.49 -2.80
N ASP A 304 11.69 -2.36 -3.78
CA ASP A 304 11.72 -2.03 -5.20
C ASP A 304 10.40 -1.47 -5.75
N LEU A 305 9.28 -1.78 -5.12
CA LEU A 305 7.95 -1.30 -5.49
C LEU A 305 7.39 -0.32 -4.44
N GLY A 306 7.18 -0.82 -3.22
CA GLY A 306 6.48 -0.04 -2.21
C GLY A 306 7.30 1.10 -1.66
N ALA A 307 8.56 0.86 -1.26
CA ALA A 307 9.38 1.92 -0.69
C ALA A 307 9.79 2.96 -1.73
N GLU A 308 10.10 2.57 -2.96
CA GLU A 308 10.35 3.51 -4.05
C GLU A 308 9.19 4.49 -4.21
N LYS A 309 7.94 3.99 -4.32
CA LYS A 309 6.75 4.84 -4.46
C LYS A 309 6.40 5.63 -3.19
N PHE A 310 6.71 5.08 -2.02
CA PHE A 310 6.60 5.83 -0.78
C PHE A 310 7.47 7.09 -0.81
N PHE A 311 8.70 6.98 -1.31
CA PHE A 311 9.64 8.09 -1.39
C PHE A 311 9.33 9.03 -2.56
N ASP A 312 9.27 8.50 -3.78
CA ASP A 312 9.16 9.32 -5.00
C ASP A 312 7.74 9.86 -5.25
N ILE A 313 6.71 9.27 -4.63
CA ILE A 313 5.33 9.78 -4.74
C ILE A 313 4.86 10.37 -3.41
N LYS A 314 4.69 9.55 -2.36
CA LYS A 314 4.05 10.00 -1.12
C LYS A 314 4.88 11.03 -0.37
N CYS A 315 6.18 10.76 -0.13
CA CYS A 315 7.05 11.70 0.57
C CYS A 315 7.23 13.00 -0.21
N ARG A 316 7.33 12.92 -1.54
CA ARG A 316 7.39 14.08 -2.41
C ARG A 316 6.16 14.99 -2.24
N TYR A 317 4.96 14.45 -2.39
CA TYR A 317 3.71 15.23 -2.28
C TYR A 317 3.45 15.77 -0.89
N ALA A 318 3.74 14.97 0.12
CA ALA A 318 3.45 15.33 1.51
C ALA A 318 4.63 16.05 2.21
N ASN A 319 5.74 16.27 1.51
CA ASN A 319 6.98 16.81 2.09
C ASN A 319 7.43 16.04 3.35
N LEU A 320 7.30 14.71 3.33
CA LEU A 320 7.72 13.85 4.44
C LEU A 320 9.21 13.54 4.34
N ARG A 321 9.86 13.44 5.49
CA ARG A 321 11.29 13.12 5.60
C ARG A 321 11.49 11.89 6.49
N PRO A 322 11.68 10.69 5.90
CA PRO A 322 11.98 9.50 6.67
C PRO A 322 13.29 9.60 7.43
N SER A 323 13.28 9.11 8.68
CA SER A 323 14.45 9.11 9.57
C SER A 323 15.21 7.78 9.51
N ALA A 324 14.51 6.66 9.27
CA ALA A 324 15.09 5.34 9.12
C ALA A 324 14.20 4.44 8.26
N VAL A 325 14.81 3.42 7.66
CA VAL A 325 14.13 2.35 6.93
C VAL A 325 14.48 1.01 7.55
N VAL A 326 13.46 0.17 7.77
CA VAL A 326 13.61 -1.23 8.17
C VAL A 326 13.33 -2.11 6.96
N VAL A 327 14.31 -2.91 6.55
CA VAL A 327 14.15 -3.92 5.49
C VAL A 327 13.93 -5.28 6.13
N VAL A 328 12.73 -5.80 6.03
CA VAL A 328 12.39 -7.14 6.53
C VAL A 328 12.92 -8.19 5.57
N ALA A 329 13.71 -9.12 6.09
CA ALA A 329 14.21 -10.28 5.37
C ALA A 329 13.80 -11.56 6.09
N THR A 330 13.34 -12.57 5.32
CA THR A 330 13.07 -13.91 5.83
C THR A 330 14.00 -14.91 5.17
N LEU A 331 14.45 -15.91 5.92
CA LEU A 331 15.27 -16.98 5.36
C LEU A 331 14.54 -17.73 4.24
N ARG A 332 13.22 -17.89 4.37
CA ARG A 332 12.38 -18.51 3.34
C ARG A 332 12.42 -17.76 2.02
N ALA A 333 12.27 -16.43 2.06
CA ALA A 333 12.32 -15.61 0.85
C ALA A 333 13.71 -15.59 0.23
N LEU A 334 14.76 -15.56 1.05
CA LEU A 334 16.13 -15.62 0.56
C LEU A 334 16.45 -16.97 -0.09
N LYS A 335 16.06 -18.10 0.52
CA LYS A 335 16.20 -19.44 -0.10
C LYS A 335 15.40 -19.55 -1.40
N TYR A 336 14.18 -19.01 -1.44
CA TYR A 336 13.38 -18.96 -2.66
C TYR A 336 14.08 -18.15 -3.76
N ASN A 337 14.61 -16.96 -3.43
CA ASN A 337 15.42 -16.15 -4.34
C ASN A 337 16.75 -16.82 -4.74
N GLY A 338 17.22 -17.79 -3.98
CA GLY A 338 18.36 -18.66 -4.28
C GLY A 338 17.99 -19.91 -5.09
N GLY A 339 16.73 -20.03 -5.55
CA GLY A 339 16.28 -21.07 -6.46
C GLY A 339 15.58 -22.28 -5.82
N VAL A 340 15.35 -22.28 -4.49
CA VAL A 340 14.63 -23.37 -3.81
C VAL A 340 13.11 -23.26 -4.10
N PRO A 341 12.45 -24.36 -4.48
CA PRO A 341 11.00 -24.38 -4.64
C PRO A 341 10.25 -23.96 -3.37
N LYS A 342 9.13 -23.27 -3.51
CA LYS A 342 8.34 -22.74 -2.37
C LYS A 342 8.06 -23.81 -1.30
N ALA A 343 7.76 -25.05 -1.69
CA ALA A 343 7.43 -26.13 -0.75
C ALA A 343 8.63 -26.57 0.13
N GLU A 344 9.86 -26.26 -0.27
CA GLU A 344 11.09 -26.70 0.37
C GLU A 344 11.80 -25.57 1.15
N THR A 345 11.27 -24.35 1.12
CA THR A 345 11.90 -23.18 1.77
C THR A 345 11.95 -23.27 3.30
N SER A 346 11.23 -24.21 3.91
CA SER A 346 11.28 -24.49 5.36
C SER A 346 12.42 -25.44 5.76
N VAL A 347 13.09 -26.08 4.80
CA VAL A 347 14.24 -26.98 5.04
C VAL A 347 15.53 -26.16 5.01
N GLU A 348 16.48 -26.49 5.89
CA GLU A 348 17.80 -25.84 5.89
C GLU A 348 18.50 -26.01 4.53
N ASN A 349 18.99 -24.90 3.98
CA ASN A 349 19.77 -24.90 2.73
C ASN A 349 20.68 -23.68 2.67
N LEU A 350 21.90 -23.85 3.18
CA LEU A 350 22.90 -22.77 3.26
C LEU A 350 23.37 -22.31 1.87
N ASP A 351 23.45 -23.21 0.88
CA ASP A 351 23.90 -22.83 -0.48
C ASP A 351 22.88 -21.98 -1.21
N ALA A 352 21.62 -22.37 -1.15
CA ALA A 352 20.53 -21.55 -1.69
C ALA A 352 20.42 -20.22 -0.93
N LEU A 353 20.58 -20.23 0.37
CA LEU A 353 20.59 -18.99 1.16
C LEU A 353 21.71 -18.06 0.68
N ARG A 354 22.96 -18.56 0.52
CA ARG A 354 24.08 -17.77 -0.02
C ARG A 354 23.76 -17.16 -1.38
N ALA A 355 23.17 -17.93 -2.29
CA ALA A 355 22.78 -17.45 -3.60
C ALA A 355 21.71 -16.33 -3.51
N GLY A 356 20.74 -16.48 -2.60
CA GLY A 356 19.66 -15.51 -2.41
C GLY A 356 20.05 -14.23 -1.65
N LEU A 357 21.17 -14.22 -0.92
CA LEU A 357 21.64 -13.03 -0.20
C LEU A 357 21.85 -11.81 -1.11
N ALA A 358 22.18 -12.02 -2.38
CA ALA A 358 22.31 -10.95 -3.36
C ALA A 358 21.03 -10.13 -3.54
N ASN A 359 19.83 -10.73 -3.33
CA ASN A 359 18.56 -10.01 -3.34
C ASN A 359 18.48 -9.02 -2.17
N LEU A 360 18.82 -9.44 -0.95
CA LEU A 360 18.88 -8.52 0.20
C LEU A 360 19.87 -7.39 -0.04
N GLY A 361 21.05 -7.70 -0.58
CA GLY A 361 22.06 -6.69 -0.93
C GLY A 361 21.51 -5.62 -1.83
N ALA A 362 20.78 -5.99 -2.90
CA ALA A 362 20.14 -5.05 -3.80
C ALA A 362 19.10 -4.15 -3.08
N HIS A 363 18.27 -4.71 -2.21
CA HIS A 363 17.27 -3.94 -1.45
C HIS A 363 17.91 -2.96 -0.46
N VAL A 364 18.99 -3.36 0.22
CA VAL A 364 19.75 -2.46 1.12
C VAL A 364 20.39 -1.32 0.33
N GLU A 365 21.05 -1.64 -0.78
CA GLU A 365 21.65 -0.63 -1.68
C GLU A 365 20.60 0.35 -2.19
N ASN A 366 19.43 -0.14 -2.62
CA ASN A 366 18.33 0.69 -3.10
C ASN A 366 17.87 1.69 -2.03
N MET A 367 17.72 1.26 -0.78
CA MET A 367 17.31 2.18 0.29
C MET A 367 18.38 3.22 0.61
N ARG A 368 19.66 2.86 0.53
CA ARG A 368 20.77 3.80 0.71
C ARG A 368 20.84 4.88 -0.36
N LYS A 369 20.37 4.60 -1.59
CA LYS A 369 20.27 5.60 -2.67
C LYS A 369 19.34 6.76 -2.34
N PHE A 370 18.40 6.58 -1.44
CA PHE A 370 17.54 7.67 -0.96
C PHE A 370 18.16 8.47 0.20
N GLY A 371 19.38 8.14 0.61
CA GLY A 371 20.10 8.84 1.69
C GLY A 371 19.57 8.60 3.10
N ILE A 372 18.92 7.44 3.34
CA ILE A 372 18.26 7.12 4.61
C ILE A 372 19.03 6.01 5.34
N PRO A 373 19.23 6.10 6.68
CA PRO A 373 19.75 4.99 7.49
C PRO A 373 18.90 3.73 7.36
N VAL A 374 19.56 2.58 7.15
CA VAL A 374 18.89 1.27 6.93
C VAL A 374 19.21 0.31 8.07
N VAL A 375 18.19 -0.40 8.54
CA VAL A 375 18.29 -1.52 9.49
C VAL A 375 17.63 -2.74 8.87
N VAL A 376 18.26 -3.91 8.95
CA VAL A 376 17.67 -5.18 8.51
C VAL A 376 16.97 -5.86 9.68
N ALA A 377 15.70 -6.20 9.51
CA ALA A 377 14.94 -7.03 10.43
C ALA A 377 14.97 -8.49 9.92
N ILE A 378 15.66 -9.37 10.61
CA ILE A 378 15.64 -10.81 10.33
C ILE A 378 14.37 -11.37 10.98
N ASN A 379 13.31 -11.54 10.20
CA ASN A 379 12.03 -12.04 10.68
C ASN A 379 12.09 -13.57 10.80
N ARG A 380 12.26 -14.05 12.04
CA ARG A 380 12.48 -15.46 12.37
C ARG A 380 11.20 -16.28 12.31
N PHE A 381 11.27 -17.41 11.63
CA PHE A 381 10.28 -18.48 11.68
C PHE A 381 10.78 -19.65 12.54
N TYR A 382 9.86 -20.46 13.06
CA TYR A 382 10.18 -21.59 13.92
C TYR A 382 11.02 -22.68 13.23
N THR A 383 11.06 -22.69 11.90
CA THR A 383 11.86 -23.64 11.09
C THR A 383 13.27 -23.15 10.79
N ASP A 384 13.56 -21.90 11.12
CA ASP A 384 14.86 -21.28 10.78
C ASP A 384 15.95 -21.81 11.71
N THR A 385 17.08 -22.22 11.16
CA THR A 385 18.19 -22.76 11.92
C THR A 385 19.19 -21.69 12.33
N GLU A 386 19.95 -21.95 13.40
CA GLU A 386 20.98 -21.00 13.87
C GLU A 386 22.10 -20.82 12.83
N ALA A 387 22.40 -21.86 12.04
CA ALA A 387 23.40 -21.76 10.97
C ALA A 387 22.95 -20.79 9.86
N GLU A 388 21.67 -20.85 9.45
CA GLU A 388 21.10 -19.93 8.47
C GLU A 388 21.02 -18.50 9.00
N ILE A 389 20.60 -18.32 10.27
CA ILE A 389 20.55 -16.99 10.92
C ILE A 389 21.96 -16.39 11.00
N SER A 390 22.98 -17.19 11.40
CA SER A 390 24.35 -16.73 11.48
C SER A 390 24.89 -16.29 10.11
N LEU A 391 24.64 -17.07 9.06
CA LEU A 391 25.06 -16.74 7.70
C LEU A 391 24.44 -15.41 7.23
N LEU A 392 23.15 -15.19 7.51
CA LEU A 392 22.48 -13.93 7.17
C LEU A 392 23.04 -12.75 7.99
N ALA A 393 23.31 -12.96 9.28
CA ALA A 393 23.92 -11.97 10.15
C ALA A 393 25.34 -11.56 9.69
N GLU A 394 26.18 -12.52 9.31
CA GLU A 394 27.50 -12.28 8.72
C GLU A 394 27.41 -11.48 7.42
N TYR A 395 26.42 -11.77 6.58
CA TYR A 395 26.21 -11.01 5.35
C TYR A 395 25.79 -9.57 5.64
N CYS A 396 24.86 -9.34 6.57
CA CYS A 396 24.50 -7.98 6.99
C CYS A 396 25.71 -7.20 7.52
N ALA A 397 26.56 -7.85 8.33
CA ALA A 397 27.81 -7.26 8.81
C ALA A 397 28.76 -6.90 7.66
N SER A 398 28.89 -7.77 6.65
CA SER A 398 29.72 -7.52 5.46
C SER A 398 29.22 -6.34 4.62
N LEU A 399 27.92 -6.11 4.59
CA LEU A 399 27.31 -4.93 3.97
C LEU A 399 27.45 -3.65 4.81
N GLY A 400 27.97 -3.74 6.04
CA GLY A 400 28.00 -2.62 6.97
C GLY A 400 26.61 -2.06 7.26
N VAL A 401 25.60 -2.94 7.42
CA VAL A 401 24.24 -2.57 7.77
C VAL A 401 23.89 -3.12 9.15
N GLU A 402 23.26 -2.29 9.99
CA GLU A 402 22.75 -2.73 11.29
C GLU A 402 21.61 -3.74 11.09
N TYR A 403 21.56 -4.77 11.93
CA TYR A 403 20.51 -5.77 11.87
C TYR A 403 20.09 -6.23 13.26
N ALA A 404 18.91 -6.81 13.36
CA ALA A 404 18.45 -7.50 14.56
C ALA A 404 17.50 -8.65 14.20
N LEU A 405 17.47 -9.67 15.05
CA LEU A 405 16.46 -10.71 15.00
C LEU A 405 15.10 -10.14 15.44
N SER A 406 14.05 -10.51 14.73
CA SER A 406 12.67 -10.16 15.05
C SER A 406 11.87 -11.42 15.30
N GLU A 407 11.35 -11.56 16.52
CA GLU A 407 10.50 -12.67 16.96
C GLU A 407 9.10 -12.18 17.37
N VAL A 408 8.67 -11.06 16.81
CA VAL A 408 7.44 -10.36 17.21
C VAL A 408 6.18 -11.20 16.96
N PHE A 409 6.19 -12.09 15.98
CA PHE A 409 5.08 -13.02 15.74
C PHE A 409 4.80 -13.89 16.97
N ALA A 410 5.84 -14.42 17.59
CA ALA A 410 5.74 -15.35 18.73
C ALA A 410 5.69 -14.66 20.08
N LYS A 411 6.29 -13.46 20.22
CA LYS A 411 6.55 -12.81 21.51
C LYS A 411 5.99 -11.37 21.62
N GLY A 412 5.22 -10.91 20.63
CA GLY A 412 4.74 -9.53 20.60
C GLY A 412 5.88 -8.51 20.66
N GLY A 413 5.67 -7.37 21.30
CA GLY A 413 6.67 -6.32 21.42
C GLY A 413 7.98 -6.75 22.06
N GLU A 414 7.98 -7.72 22.97
CA GLU A 414 9.20 -8.25 23.59
C GLU A 414 10.16 -8.82 22.54
N GLY A 415 9.62 -9.54 21.54
CA GLY A 415 10.39 -10.12 20.44
C GLY A 415 10.98 -9.07 19.49
N GLY A 416 10.63 -7.79 19.63
CA GLY A 416 11.09 -6.68 18.79
C GLY A 416 12.06 -5.72 19.48
N VAL A 417 12.35 -5.88 20.78
CA VAL A 417 13.14 -4.90 21.57
C VAL A 417 14.53 -4.67 20.96
N ALA A 418 15.23 -5.73 20.57
CA ALA A 418 16.56 -5.60 19.94
C ALA A 418 16.48 -4.81 18.62
N LEU A 419 15.46 -5.07 17.81
CA LEU A 419 15.22 -4.33 16.57
C LEU A 419 14.91 -2.86 16.87
N ALA A 420 14.03 -2.59 17.84
CA ALA A 420 13.67 -1.24 18.24
C ALA A 420 14.89 -0.41 18.68
N GLN A 421 15.83 -0.99 19.45
CA GLN A 421 17.07 -0.33 19.86
C GLN A 421 17.94 0.06 18.65
N LYS A 422 18.07 -0.83 17.64
CA LYS A 422 18.82 -0.53 16.41
C LYS A 422 18.15 0.56 15.59
N VAL A 423 16.83 0.53 15.48
CA VAL A 423 16.06 1.54 14.75
C VAL A 423 16.11 2.91 15.45
N LEU A 424 16.01 2.94 16.78
CA LEU A 424 16.19 4.19 17.55
C LEU A 424 17.57 4.81 17.31
N LYS A 425 18.64 3.99 17.35
CA LYS A 425 20.00 4.45 17.03
C LYS A 425 20.12 4.95 15.58
N ALA A 426 19.47 4.29 14.61
CA ALA A 426 19.45 4.75 13.23
C ALA A 426 18.72 6.10 13.10
N CYS A 427 17.66 6.33 13.86
CA CYS A 427 16.92 7.60 13.90
C CYS A 427 17.72 8.76 14.52
N GLU A 428 18.80 8.52 15.23
CA GLU A 428 19.70 9.55 15.75
C GLU A 428 20.68 10.08 14.68
N GLN A 429 20.88 9.33 13.62
CA GLN A 429 21.71 9.76 12.49
C GLN A 429 20.97 10.80 11.65
N SER A 430 21.72 11.67 10.99
CA SER A 430 21.12 12.61 10.04
C SER A 430 20.65 11.88 8.79
N SER A 431 19.38 12.03 8.44
CA SER A 431 18.83 11.57 7.16
C SER A 431 19.12 12.63 6.08
N ALA A 432 19.76 12.22 4.99
CA ALA A 432 19.99 13.03 3.80
C ALA A 432 18.93 12.69 2.71
N PHE A 433 17.71 12.44 3.12
CA PHE A 433 16.63 11.99 2.23
C PHE A 433 16.45 12.87 1.00
N HIS A 434 16.42 12.24 -0.16
CA HIS A 434 16.08 12.85 -1.45
C HIS A 434 15.33 11.84 -2.33
N CYS A 435 14.58 12.35 -3.29
CA CYS A 435 13.93 11.54 -4.32
C CYS A 435 14.93 11.16 -5.43
N LEU A 436 14.66 10.08 -6.16
CA LEU A 436 15.56 9.59 -7.22
C LEU A 436 15.66 10.51 -8.42
N TYR A 437 14.62 11.26 -8.72
CA TYR A 437 14.55 12.12 -9.91
C TYR A 437 13.72 13.38 -9.64
N GLU A 438 13.98 14.40 -10.43
CA GLU A 438 13.16 15.61 -10.49
C GLU A 438 11.95 15.41 -11.40
N THR A 439 10.81 16.00 -11.06
CA THR A 439 9.55 15.78 -11.78
C THR A 439 9.47 16.47 -13.14
N ASP A 440 10.30 17.47 -13.40
CA ASP A 440 10.39 18.19 -14.68
C ASP A 440 11.09 17.41 -15.79
N ARG A 441 11.74 16.28 -15.48
CA ARG A 441 12.32 15.37 -16.49
C ARG A 441 11.24 14.72 -17.35
N PRO A 442 11.56 14.34 -18.60
CA PRO A 442 10.68 13.54 -19.45
C PRO A 442 10.22 12.24 -18.76
N ILE A 443 8.98 11.80 -19.01
CA ILE A 443 8.43 10.58 -18.40
C ILE A 443 9.34 9.37 -18.67
N ARG A 444 9.87 9.24 -19.88
CA ARG A 444 10.81 8.16 -20.27
C ARG A 444 12.04 8.14 -19.37
N GLU A 445 12.68 9.29 -19.14
CA GLU A 445 13.87 9.38 -18.30
C GLU A 445 13.58 9.01 -16.84
N LYS A 446 12.41 9.38 -16.32
CA LYS A 446 11.98 8.96 -14.96
C LYS A 446 11.82 7.45 -14.87
N ILE A 447 11.19 6.82 -15.87
CA ILE A 447 11.06 5.36 -15.95
C ILE A 447 12.45 4.70 -16.04
N GLU A 448 13.35 5.22 -16.89
CA GLU A 448 14.72 4.70 -17.02
C GLU A 448 15.52 4.85 -15.72
N THR A 449 15.35 5.96 -15.00
CA THR A 449 16.01 6.17 -13.71
C THR A 449 15.57 5.10 -12.71
N ILE A 450 14.27 4.86 -12.55
CA ILE A 450 13.75 3.81 -11.64
C ILE A 450 14.26 2.43 -12.09
N ALA A 451 14.19 2.12 -13.38
CA ALA A 451 14.60 0.81 -13.92
C ALA A 451 16.08 0.53 -13.67
N ARG A 452 16.96 1.49 -13.91
CA ARG A 452 18.41 1.34 -13.69
C ARG A 452 18.76 1.37 -12.21
N GLU A 453 18.29 2.37 -11.49
CA GLU A 453 18.72 2.60 -10.11
C GLU A 453 18.09 1.60 -9.11
N ILE A 454 16.84 1.23 -9.29
CA ILE A 454 16.12 0.38 -8.33
C ILE A 454 16.09 -1.09 -8.78
N TYR A 455 15.85 -1.34 -10.08
CA TYR A 455 15.71 -2.71 -10.55
C TYR A 455 17.04 -3.32 -11.03
N GLY A 456 18.03 -2.48 -11.36
CA GLY A 456 19.31 -2.93 -11.92
C GLY A 456 19.18 -3.35 -13.39
N ALA A 457 18.19 -2.83 -14.12
CA ALA A 457 18.00 -3.08 -15.54
C ALA A 457 19.03 -2.32 -16.39
N ASP A 458 19.37 -2.86 -17.56
CA ASP A 458 20.25 -2.18 -18.52
C ASP A 458 19.54 -1.05 -19.26
N GLY A 459 18.21 -1.07 -19.29
CA GLY A 459 17.40 -0.03 -19.94
C GLY A 459 15.91 -0.33 -19.95
N VAL A 460 15.17 0.46 -20.75
CA VAL A 460 13.72 0.38 -20.87
C VAL A 460 13.33 0.35 -22.36
N ALA A 461 12.39 -0.52 -22.70
CA ALA A 461 11.71 -0.55 -23.98
C ALA A 461 10.23 -0.19 -23.81
N LEU A 462 9.67 0.58 -24.73
CA LEU A 462 8.24 0.87 -24.77
C LEU A 462 7.62 0.15 -25.98
N THR A 463 6.45 -0.48 -25.77
CA THR A 463 5.67 -0.99 -26.92
C THR A 463 5.11 0.15 -27.75
N ALA A 464 4.66 -0.13 -28.98
CA ALA A 464 4.02 0.87 -29.85
C ALA A 464 2.79 1.52 -29.16
N GLN A 465 2.06 0.74 -28.34
CA GLN A 465 0.94 1.25 -27.55
C GLN A 465 1.41 2.21 -26.46
N ALA A 466 2.44 1.84 -25.71
CA ALA A 466 3.00 2.70 -24.65
C ALA A 466 3.58 4.00 -25.24
N GLU A 467 4.24 3.94 -26.41
CA GLU A 467 4.73 5.13 -27.13
C GLU A 467 3.60 6.08 -27.55
N LYS A 468 2.47 5.53 -28.00
CA LYS A 468 1.29 6.33 -28.35
C LYS A 468 0.72 7.01 -27.09
N GLN A 469 0.55 6.24 -26.00
CA GLN A 469 0.02 6.75 -24.73
C GLN A 469 0.96 7.78 -24.08
N LEU A 470 2.28 7.62 -24.21
CA LEU A 470 3.25 8.60 -23.76
C LEU A 470 3.00 9.96 -24.44
N ARG A 471 2.88 9.98 -25.78
CA ARG A 471 2.58 11.21 -26.53
C ARG A 471 1.23 11.82 -26.15
N GLU A 472 0.21 10.99 -25.88
CA GLU A 472 -1.10 11.47 -25.42
C GLU A 472 -0.98 12.17 -24.04
N ILE A 473 -0.23 11.60 -23.08
CA ILE A 473 0.01 12.19 -21.76
C ILE A 473 0.82 13.49 -21.86
N GLU A 474 1.84 13.52 -22.72
CA GLU A 474 2.65 14.71 -22.98
C GLU A 474 1.80 15.84 -23.59
N ALA A 475 0.93 15.52 -24.54
CA ALA A 475 0.01 16.48 -25.15
C ALA A 475 -1.00 17.08 -24.15
N LEU A 476 -1.33 16.35 -23.08
CA LEU A 476 -2.15 16.82 -21.95
C LEU A 476 -1.36 17.71 -20.97
N GLY A 477 -0.05 17.91 -21.17
CA GLY A 477 0.80 18.69 -20.27
C GLY A 477 1.08 18.00 -18.93
N GLN A 478 0.96 16.67 -18.86
CA GLN A 478 1.08 15.90 -17.62
C GLN A 478 2.45 15.20 -17.49
N SER A 479 3.47 15.71 -18.18
CA SER A 479 4.82 15.14 -18.15
C SER A 479 5.53 15.35 -16.81
N ASN A 480 5.17 16.37 -16.04
CA ASN A 480 5.81 16.75 -14.78
C ASN A 480 5.29 15.98 -13.55
N LEU A 481 4.45 14.97 -13.76
CA LEU A 481 3.98 14.08 -12.68
C LEU A 481 5.01 12.98 -12.41
N PRO A 482 5.14 12.48 -11.15
CA PRO A 482 5.95 11.31 -10.85
C PRO A 482 5.42 10.06 -11.55
N VAL A 483 6.27 9.03 -11.63
CA VAL A 483 5.93 7.75 -12.24
C VAL A 483 5.64 6.71 -11.18
N CYS A 484 4.55 5.98 -11.35
CA CYS A 484 4.18 4.80 -10.58
C CYS A 484 4.43 3.55 -11.43
N MET A 485 5.53 2.84 -11.15
CA MET A 485 5.84 1.60 -11.85
C MET A 485 4.93 0.47 -11.37
N ALA A 486 4.18 -0.12 -12.29
CA ALA A 486 3.32 -1.29 -12.06
C ALA A 486 4.02 -2.54 -12.62
N LYS A 487 4.60 -3.35 -11.74
CA LYS A 487 5.49 -4.48 -12.04
C LYS A 487 5.12 -5.68 -11.16
N THR A 488 5.56 -6.88 -11.55
CA THR A 488 5.51 -8.04 -10.66
C THR A 488 6.26 -7.76 -9.35
N GLN A 489 5.71 -8.23 -8.25
CA GLN A 489 6.33 -8.09 -6.92
C GLN A 489 7.40 -9.17 -6.64
N TYR A 490 7.50 -10.22 -7.45
CA TYR A 490 8.29 -11.41 -7.17
C TYR A 490 9.73 -11.34 -7.68
N SER A 491 10.09 -10.31 -8.42
CA SER A 491 11.42 -10.13 -8.99
C SER A 491 11.78 -8.65 -9.06
N LEU A 492 13.05 -8.32 -9.08
CA LEU A 492 13.54 -6.99 -9.46
C LEU A 492 13.29 -6.70 -10.95
N SER A 493 13.22 -7.74 -11.81
CA SER A 493 12.83 -7.64 -13.20
C SER A 493 11.29 -7.59 -13.36
N ASP A 494 10.83 -7.28 -14.58
CA ASP A 494 9.44 -7.45 -15.01
C ASP A 494 9.07 -8.92 -15.33
N ASN A 495 10.07 -9.82 -15.35
CA ASN A 495 9.88 -11.26 -15.48
C ASN A 495 9.93 -11.92 -14.08
N PRO A 496 8.81 -12.49 -13.57
CA PRO A 496 8.75 -13.09 -12.25
C PRO A 496 9.60 -14.36 -12.08
N ALA A 497 10.09 -14.94 -13.17
CA ALA A 497 10.97 -16.11 -13.14
C ALA A 497 12.44 -15.75 -12.88
N LEU A 498 12.83 -14.50 -13.01
CA LEU A 498 14.20 -14.03 -12.75
C LEU A 498 14.34 -13.69 -11.26
N LEU A 499 14.69 -14.68 -10.45
CA LEU A 499 14.84 -14.55 -9.01
C LEU A 499 16.20 -13.96 -8.60
N GLY A 500 16.36 -13.64 -7.32
CA GLY A 500 17.59 -13.14 -6.74
C GLY A 500 17.91 -11.70 -7.16
N ARG A 501 19.09 -11.48 -7.72
CA ARG A 501 19.54 -10.20 -8.27
C ARG A 501 19.85 -10.37 -9.76
N PRO A 502 18.84 -10.32 -10.62
CA PRO A 502 19.04 -10.45 -12.07
C PRO A 502 19.86 -9.28 -12.65
N SER A 503 20.56 -9.54 -13.74
CA SER A 503 21.32 -8.56 -14.53
C SER A 503 21.16 -8.84 -16.01
N GLY A 504 21.53 -7.89 -16.89
CA GLY A 504 21.45 -8.08 -18.32
C GLY A 504 20.03 -8.10 -18.88
N PHE A 505 19.08 -7.41 -18.25
CA PHE A 505 17.67 -7.39 -18.67
C PHE A 505 17.17 -5.98 -18.97
N ILE A 506 16.13 -5.92 -19.79
CA ILE A 506 15.42 -4.69 -20.17
C ILE A 506 14.01 -4.73 -19.59
N ILE A 507 13.57 -3.65 -18.96
CA ILE A 507 12.17 -3.48 -18.53
C ILE A 507 11.32 -3.11 -19.74
N THR A 508 10.25 -3.85 -20.00
CA THR A 508 9.33 -3.57 -21.09
C THR A 508 8.04 -2.92 -20.57
N VAL A 509 7.86 -1.63 -20.86
CA VAL A 509 6.61 -0.92 -20.57
C VAL A 509 5.59 -1.26 -21.66
N LYS A 510 4.54 -2.00 -21.28
CA LYS A 510 3.46 -2.41 -22.18
C LYS A 510 2.43 -1.32 -22.41
N GLN A 511 2.10 -0.57 -21.36
CA GLN A 511 1.09 0.48 -21.37
C GLN A 511 1.48 1.62 -20.42
N LEU A 512 1.01 2.82 -20.75
CA LEU A 512 1.04 3.99 -19.88
C LEU A 512 -0.39 4.46 -19.64
N SER A 513 -0.70 4.90 -18.43
CA SER A 513 -1.96 5.54 -18.11
C SER A 513 -1.76 6.73 -17.18
N LEU A 514 -2.65 7.70 -17.28
CA LEU A 514 -2.65 8.91 -16.47
C LEU A 514 -3.66 8.77 -15.33
N SER A 515 -3.20 8.92 -14.11
CA SER A 515 -4.04 9.13 -12.91
C SER A 515 -3.95 10.62 -12.53
N ALA A 516 -4.66 11.45 -13.29
CA ALA A 516 -4.52 12.91 -13.22
C ALA A 516 -4.99 13.50 -11.89
N GLY A 517 -6.02 12.93 -11.30
CA GLY A 517 -6.53 13.33 -9.99
C GLY A 517 -5.59 12.91 -8.86
N ALA A 518 -5.06 11.69 -8.90
CA ALA A 518 -4.06 11.23 -7.95
C ALA A 518 -2.71 11.94 -8.15
N GLY A 519 -2.40 12.34 -9.38
CA GLY A 519 -1.20 13.12 -9.71
C GLY A 519 0.02 12.26 -10.01
N PHE A 520 -0.12 11.14 -10.70
CA PHE A 520 1.01 10.34 -11.19
C PHE A 520 0.69 9.62 -12.50
N ASN A 521 1.75 9.28 -13.24
CA ASN A 521 1.68 8.46 -14.44
C ASN A 521 1.95 7.00 -14.08
N VAL A 522 1.12 6.06 -14.53
CA VAL A 522 1.29 4.62 -14.28
C VAL A 522 1.94 3.95 -15.47
N ALA A 523 3.10 3.32 -15.26
CA ALA A 523 3.81 2.53 -16.26
C ALA A 523 3.64 1.03 -15.97
N LEU A 524 2.86 0.34 -16.82
CA LEU A 524 2.58 -1.09 -16.69
C LEU A 524 3.62 -1.90 -17.47
N THR A 525 4.38 -2.75 -16.79
CA THR A 525 5.46 -3.54 -17.38
C THR A 525 5.10 -4.99 -17.65
N GLY A 526 3.95 -5.45 -17.20
CA GLY A 526 3.48 -6.83 -17.36
C GLY A 526 1.97 -6.90 -17.42
N ASP A 527 1.45 -8.12 -17.32
CA ASP A 527 0.01 -8.35 -17.21
C ASP A 527 -0.43 -8.12 -15.77
N ILE A 528 -0.52 -6.86 -15.39
CA ILE A 528 -0.93 -6.44 -14.06
C ILE A 528 -2.46 -6.45 -13.99
N MET A 529 -2.99 -7.33 -13.14
CA MET A 529 -4.44 -7.49 -12.97
C MET A 529 -4.98 -6.48 -11.95
N THR A 530 -5.82 -5.57 -12.45
CA THR A 530 -6.54 -4.59 -11.60
C THR A 530 -7.81 -5.17 -10.97
N MET A 531 -8.28 -6.34 -11.46
CA MET A 531 -9.35 -7.13 -10.87
C MET A 531 -8.83 -8.55 -10.62
N PRO A 532 -8.40 -8.89 -9.39
CA PRO A 532 -7.99 -10.24 -9.03
C PRO A 532 -9.14 -11.24 -9.17
N GLY A 533 -8.82 -12.51 -9.36
CA GLY A 533 -9.79 -13.58 -9.29
C GLY A 533 -9.66 -14.37 -7.99
N LEU A 534 -10.73 -15.01 -7.56
CA LEU A 534 -10.68 -15.99 -6.47
C LEU A 534 -9.82 -17.19 -6.89
N PRO A 535 -9.02 -17.77 -5.96
CA PRO A 535 -8.22 -18.97 -6.20
C PRO A 535 -9.12 -20.21 -6.28
N LYS A 536 -8.53 -21.37 -6.59
CA LYS A 536 -9.24 -22.65 -6.62
C LYS A 536 -9.95 -22.97 -5.30
N THR A 537 -9.30 -22.64 -4.17
CA THR A 537 -9.85 -22.78 -2.83
C THR A 537 -9.69 -21.44 -2.11
N PRO A 538 -10.68 -20.54 -2.18
CA PRO A 538 -10.62 -19.25 -1.52
C PRO A 538 -10.82 -19.38 -0.01
N ALA A 539 -10.31 -18.42 0.76
CA ALA A 539 -10.54 -18.31 2.20
C ALA A 539 -12.04 -18.27 2.54
N ALA A 540 -12.85 -17.68 1.66
CA ALA A 540 -14.31 -17.66 1.75
C ALA A 540 -14.97 -19.04 1.97
N ASN A 541 -14.31 -20.13 1.56
CA ASN A 541 -14.86 -21.49 1.77
C ASN A 541 -14.68 -21.99 3.21
N GLN A 542 -13.93 -21.29 4.05
CA GLN A 542 -13.59 -21.71 5.40
C GLN A 542 -14.10 -20.76 6.48
N ILE A 543 -14.22 -19.46 6.16
CA ILE A 543 -14.72 -18.44 7.09
C ILE A 543 -16.17 -18.76 7.45
N ASP A 544 -16.49 -18.74 8.73
CA ASP A 544 -17.83 -19.04 9.23
C ASP A 544 -18.18 -18.13 10.42
N VAL A 545 -19.47 -18.04 10.74
CA VAL A 545 -20.00 -17.27 11.87
C VAL A 545 -20.98 -18.15 12.67
N ASP A 546 -20.82 -18.19 13.99
CA ASP A 546 -21.71 -18.91 14.87
C ASP A 546 -23.01 -18.13 15.21
N ALA A 547 -23.91 -18.76 15.98
CA ALA A 547 -25.18 -18.14 16.37
C ALA A 547 -25.02 -16.92 17.28
N ASP A 548 -23.88 -16.79 17.95
CA ASP A 548 -23.56 -15.68 18.85
C ASP A 548 -22.82 -14.54 18.10
N GLY A 549 -22.55 -14.74 16.80
CA GLY A 549 -21.88 -13.76 15.94
C GLY A 549 -20.36 -13.83 16.00
N ASN A 550 -19.76 -14.86 16.61
CA ASN A 550 -18.31 -15.04 16.63
C ASN A 550 -17.84 -15.57 15.27
N ILE A 551 -16.84 -14.90 14.71
CA ILE A 551 -16.26 -15.28 13.43
C ILE A 551 -15.13 -16.29 13.66
N SER A 552 -15.08 -17.31 12.84
CA SER A 552 -14.03 -18.33 12.87
C SER A 552 -13.30 -18.42 11.53
N ARG A 553 -12.04 -18.86 11.57
CA ARG A 553 -11.20 -19.10 10.38
C ARG A 553 -11.02 -17.86 9.48
N LEU A 554 -11.11 -16.68 10.06
CA LEU A 554 -10.81 -15.45 9.34
C LEU A 554 -9.29 -15.29 9.09
N PHE A 555 -8.44 -16.02 9.78
CA PHE A 555 -7.00 -16.30 9.57
C PHE A 555 -6.46 -17.19 10.71
#